data_58a4ce1b23f79b68489041f6bb88c107
#
_entry.id   58a4ce1b23f79b68489041f6bb88c107
#
_cell.length_a   1.000
_cell.length_b   1.000
_cell.length_c   1.000
_cell.angle_alpha   90.00
_cell.angle_beta   90.00
_cell.angle_gamma   90.00
#
_symmetry.space_group_name_H-M   'P 1'
#
loop_
_entity.id
_entity.type
_entity.pdbx_description
1 polymer ?
#
loop_
_entity_poly.entity_id
_entity_poly.type
_entity_poly.pdbx_seq_one_letter_code
_entity_poly.pdbx_strand_id
1 'polypeptide(L)'
;IRYGENRIVLHSDETFMPKRKSAWASWNARVIDDTGRSVTTYWMNKLQAMNGPQFFITLNPERRPEHVWTERSYSHPIFDKKAHEAKSRHDLVDGVGHVFYCGSYWGWGFHEDGFTSGMSAAEKVIDRYIGTDQDAERAEATLLGTLSQRLGG
;
A
#
# COMPACT_ATOMS: atom_id res chain seq x y z
N ILE A 1 13.43 -3.25 4.57
CA ILE A 1 12.91 -2.03 3.91
C ILE A 1 12.95 -0.90 4.91
N ARG A 2 13.55 0.24 4.52
CA ARG A 2 13.59 1.45 5.34
C ARG A 2 12.34 2.29 5.11
N TYR A 3 11.98 3.09 6.10
CA TYR A 3 10.88 4.04 6.01
C TYR A 3 11.42 5.47 6.15
N GLY A 4 10.85 6.39 5.39
CA GLY A 4 11.13 7.82 5.48
C GLY A 4 9.88 8.56 5.90
N GLU A 5 10.03 9.55 6.77
CA GLU A 5 8.93 10.43 7.15
C GLU A 5 8.61 11.41 6.03
N ASN A 6 7.32 11.59 5.79
CA ASN A 6 6.78 12.58 4.87
C ASN A 6 5.80 13.47 5.61
N ARG A 7 6.09 14.76 5.60
CA ARG A 7 5.16 15.80 6.04
C ARG A 7 4.15 16.04 4.94
N ILE A 8 2.88 15.90 5.23
CA ILE A 8 1.77 16.04 4.29
C ILE A 8 0.87 17.18 4.74
N VAL A 9 0.64 18.14 3.86
CA VAL A 9 -0.18 19.32 4.16
C VAL A 9 -1.32 19.41 3.18
N LEU A 10 -2.56 19.44 3.70
CA LEU A 10 -3.78 19.78 2.95
C LEU A 10 -3.99 21.29 3.04
N HIS A 11 -4.07 21.96 1.90
CA HIS A 11 -4.14 23.43 1.82
C HIS A 11 -4.88 23.89 0.56
N SER A 12 -5.09 25.24 0.46
CA SER A 12 -5.67 25.89 -0.73
C SER A 12 -4.72 26.91 -1.40
N ASP A 13 -3.42 26.83 -1.13
CA ASP A 13 -2.40 27.72 -1.69
C ASP A 13 -2.04 27.30 -3.13
N GLU A 14 -2.56 28.03 -4.11
CA GLU A 14 -2.31 27.78 -5.55
C GLU A 14 -0.84 28.00 -5.96
N THR A 15 -0.02 28.68 -5.14
CA THR A 15 1.38 28.97 -5.48
C THR A 15 2.29 27.74 -5.46
N PHE A 16 1.80 26.60 -4.94
CA PHE A 16 2.45 25.28 -5.05
C PHE A 16 2.21 24.60 -6.40
N MET A 17 1.30 25.12 -7.19
CA MET A 17 0.98 24.63 -8.53
C MET A 17 1.80 25.37 -9.62
N PRO A 18 1.88 24.81 -10.83
CA PRO A 18 2.49 25.51 -11.96
C PRO A 18 1.85 26.89 -12.19
N LYS A 19 2.65 27.90 -12.54
CA LYS A 19 2.16 29.28 -12.80
C LYS A 19 1.04 29.33 -13.86
N ARG A 20 1.13 28.47 -14.88
CA ARG A 20 0.11 28.38 -15.94
C ARG A 20 -0.94 27.35 -15.54
N LYS A 21 -2.20 27.73 -15.37
CA LYS A 21 -3.30 26.82 -15.02
C LYS A 21 -3.49 25.68 -16.04
N SER A 22 -3.19 25.93 -17.33
CA SER A 22 -3.23 24.91 -18.37
C SER A 22 -2.21 23.77 -18.19
N ALA A 23 -1.19 23.97 -17.36
CA ALA A 23 -0.20 22.95 -17.02
C ALA A 23 -0.55 22.18 -15.75
N TRP A 24 -1.66 22.47 -15.09
CA TRP A 24 -2.08 21.79 -13.88
C TRP A 24 -2.50 20.36 -14.20
N ALA A 25 -1.85 19.40 -13.56
CA ALA A 25 -2.19 18.00 -13.60
C ALA A 25 -2.74 17.53 -12.24
N SER A 26 -3.33 16.34 -12.18
CA SER A 26 -3.76 15.74 -10.91
C SER A 26 -2.58 15.54 -9.96
N TRP A 27 -1.37 15.37 -10.51
CA TRP A 27 -0.13 15.16 -9.81
C TRP A 27 0.97 16.04 -10.43
N ASN A 28 1.60 16.89 -9.63
CA ASN A 28 2.60 17.86 -10.06
C ASN A 28 3.87 17.72 -9.22
N ALA A 29 5.00 17.46 -9.86
CA ALA A 29 6.29 17.41 -9.20
C ALA A 29 7.13 18.63 -9.59
N ARG A 30 7.77 19.26 -8.60
CA ARG A 30 8.69 20.36 -8.79
C ARG A 30 10.04 20.02 -8.17
N VAL A 31 11.08 20.01 -9.00
CA VAL A 31 12.47 19.88 -8.51
C VAL A 31 12.87 21.21 -7.87
N ILE A 32 13.42 21.14 -6.67
CA ILE A 32 13.75 22.34 -5.86
C ILE A 32 15.20 22.75 -6.10
N ASP A 33 16.10 21.79 -6.22
CA ASP A 33 17.54 22.03 -6.29
C ASP A 33 18.26 20.94 -7.09
N ASP A 34 19.56 21.17 -7.34
CA ASP A 34 20.41 20.27 -8.12
C ASP A 34 20.67 18.90 -7.45
N THR A 35 20.27 18.74 -6.19
CA THR A 35 20.36 17.43 -5.51
C THR A 35 19.23 16.47 -5.89
N GLY A 36 18.30 16.94 -6.73
CA GLY A 36 17.11 16.18 -7.14
C GLY A 36 16.01 16.14 -6.10
N ARG A 37 16.11 16.95 -5.04
CA ARG A 37 15.04 17.09 -4.05
C ARG A 37 13.81 17.68 -4.72
N SER A 38 12.65 17.07 -4.50
CA SER A 38 11.38 17.46 -5.15
C SER A 38 10.25 17.63 -4.14
N VAL A 39 9.33 18.51 -4.49
CA VAL A 39 8.02 18.65 -3.82
C VAL A 39 6.96 18.15 -4.76
N THR A 40 6.07 17.33 -4.24
CA THR A 40 4.92 16.81 -4.99
C THR A 40 3.65 17.43 -4.47
N THR A 41 2.84 17.97 -5.37
CA THR A 41 1.52 18.54 -5.07
C THR A 41 0.44 17.83 -5.87
N TYR A 42 -0.53 17.24 -5.17
CA TYR A 42 -1.73 16.66 -5.75
C TYR A 42 -2.83 17.70 -5.83
N TRP A 43 -3.45 17.84 -7.00
CA TRP A 43 -4.65 18.63 -7.18
C TRP A 43 -5.88 17.75 -6.95
N MET A 44 -6.45 17.85 -5.77
CA MET A 44 -7.51 16.95 -5.31
C MET A 44 -8.80 17.11 -6.11
N ASN A 45 -9.13 18.33 -6.53
CA ASN A 45 -10.34 18.57 -7.33
C ASN A 45 -10.33 17.81 -8.64
N LYS A 46 -9.18 17.75 -9.33
CA LYS A 46 -9.04 16.96 -10.55
C LYS A 46 -8.96 15.46 -10.25
N LEU A 47 -8.26 15.07 -9.20
CA LEU A 47 -8.05 13.68 -8.84
C LEU A 47 -9.35 12.97 -8.44
N GLN A 48 -10.24 13.69 -7.74
CA GLN A 48 -11.49 13.15 -7.21
C GLN A 48 -12.75 13.74 -7.87
N ALA A 49 -12.61 14.41 -9.01
CA ALA A 49 -13.72 15.07 -9.74
C ALA A 49 -14.56 16.00 -8.85
N MET A 50 -13.93 16.76 -7.96
CA MET A 50 -14.60 17.66 -7.02
C MET A 50 -14.80 19.04 -7.63
N ASN A 51 -15.96 19.63 -7.41
CA ASN A 51 -16.26 21.03 -7.73
C ASN A 51 -16.10 21.91 -6.47
N GLY A 52 -15.88 23.21 -6.67
CA GLY A 52 -15.82 24.19 -5.59
C GLY A 52 -14.42 24.70 -5.28
N PRO A 53 -14.09 25.00 -4.00
CA PRO A 53 -12.79 25.48 -3.59
C PRO A 53 -11.67 24.54 -3.99
N GLN A 54 -10.50 25.10 -4.27
CA GLN A 54 -9.34 24.31 -4.66
C GLN A 54 -8.69 23.68 -3.43
N PHE A 55 -8.40 22.37 -3.52
CA PHE A 55 -7.71 21.62 -2.49
C PHE A 55 -6.46 20.98 -3.07
N PHE A 56 -5.36 21.16 -2.36
CA PHE A 56 -4.07 20.59 -2.70
C PHE A 56 -3.53 19.79 -1.53
N ILE A 57 -2.87 18.68 -1.84
CA ILE A 57 -2.07 17.91 -0.88
C ILE A 57 -0.62 18.03 -1.33
N THR A 58 0.22 18.67 -0.52
CA THR A 58 1.65 18.79 -0.81
C THR A 58 2.47 17.96 0.15
N LEU A 59 3.37 17.15 -0.41
CA LEU A 59 4.33 16.34 0.31
C LEU A 59 5.63 17.13 0.46
N ASN A 60 6.12 17.19 1.71
CA ASN A 60 7.38 17.82 2.07
C ASN A 60 7.54 19.25 1.53
N PRO A 61 6.54 20.13 1.75
CA PRO A 61 6.61 21.51 1.26
C PRO A 61 7.85 22.22 1.84
N GLU A 62 8.58 22.96 1.01
CA GLU A 62 9.77 23.71 1.38
C GLU A 62 9.48 24.94 2.25
N ARG A 63 8.25 25.42 2.21
CA ARG A 63 7.70 26.47 3.07
C ARG A 63 6.31 26.07 3.53
N ARG A 64 5.80 26.71 4.55
CA ARG A 64 4.43 26.50 4.99
C ARG A 64 3.46 27.06 3.94
N PRO A 65 2.53 26.24 3.41
CA PRO A 65 1.45 26.76 2.55
C PRO A 65 0.56 27.75 3.29
N GLU A 66 -0.09 28.63 2.54
CA GLU A 66 -1.20 29.43 3.05
C GLU A 66 -2.49 28.61 3.09
N HIS A 67 -3.47 29.02 3.91
CA HIS A 67 -4.78 28.36 4.03
C HIS A 67 -4.67 26.85 4.28
N VAL A 68 -3.90 26.49 5.31
CA VAL A 68 -3.72 25.08 5.73
C VAL A 68 -4.98 24.60 6.43
N TRP A 69 -5.54 23.49 5.95
CA TRP A 69 -6.69 22.79 6.57
C TRP A 69 -6.23 21.77 7.60
N THR A 70 -5.24 20.98 7.26
CA THR A 70 -4.65 19.99 8.17
C THR A 70 -3.24 19.62 7.73
N GLU A 71 -2.49 19.07 8.68
CA GLU A 71 -1.13 18.61 8.49
C GLU A 71 -0.95 17.28 9.20
N ARG A 72 -0.22 16.34 8.57
CA ARG A 72 0.09 15.03 9.11
C ARG A 72 1.51 14.62 8.75
N SER A 73 2.10 13.74 9.55
CA SER A 73 3.33 13.03 9.21
C SER A 73 3.03 11.56 8.99
N TYR A 74 3.53 11.01 7.90
CA TYR A 74 3.41 9.59 7.56
C TYR A 74 4.76 9.01 7.21
N SER A 75 4.98 7.77 7.62
CA SER A 75 6.14 7.01 7.21
C SER A 75 5.81 6.20 5.94
N HIS A 76 6.61 6.40 4.89
CA HIS A 76 6.50 5.65 3.65
C HIS A 76 7.71 4.74 3.44
N PRO A 77 7.55 3.54 2.87
CA PRO A 77 8.67 2.71 2.50
C PRO A 77 9.55 3.40 1.44
N ILE A 78 10.86 3.31 1.61
CA ILE A 78 11.82 3.82 0.66
C ILE A 78 12.18 2.69 -0.30
N PHE A 79 11.80 2.84 -1.57
CA PHE A 79 12.05 1.87 -2.64
C PHE A 79 13.43 2.10 -3.26
N ASP A 80 14.50 1.95 -2.46
CA ASP A 80 15.88 1.97 -2.93
C ASP A 80 16.34 0.58 -3.43
N LYS A 81 17.58 0.50 -3.91
CA LYS A 81 18.18 -0.76 -4.37
C LYS A 81 18.12 -1.85 -3.30
N LYS A 82 18.37 -1.51 -2.03
CA LYS A 82 18.31 -2.47 -0.91
C LYS A 82 16.89 -2.96 -0.65
N ALA A 83 15.89 -2.11 -0.79
CA ALA A 83 14.49 -2.51 -0.70
C ALA A 83 14.13 -3.49 -1.83
N HIS A 84 14.60 -3.22 -3.06
CA HIS A 84 14.38 -4.13 -4.19
C HIS A 84 15.05 -5.49 -3.96
N GLU A 85 16.30 -5.51 -3.50
CA GLU A 85 17.01 -6.75 -3.13
C GLU A 85 16.30 -7.51 -1.98
N ALA A 86 15.73 -6.78 -0.99
CA ALA A 86 14.97 -7.40 0.09
C ALA A 86 13.67 -8.06 -0.41
N LYS A 87 12.97 -7.42 -1.35
CA LYS A 87 11.75 -7.98 -1.96
C LYS A 87 12.01 -9.32 -2.66
N SER A 88 13.12 -9.45 -3.38
CA SER A 88 13.49 -10.70 -4.06
C SER A 88 13.80 -11.86 -3.10
N ARG A 89 13.90 -11.58 -1.80
CA ARG A 89 14.15 -12.55 -0.73
C ARG A 89 12.91 -12.81 0.14
N HIS A 90 11.74 -12.42 -0.30
CA HIS A 90 10.48 -12.61 0.44
C HIS A 90 10.30 -14.06 0.87
N ASP A 91 10.50 -15.00 -0.04
CA ASP A 91 10.32 -16.44 0.20
C ASP A 91 11.27 -17.03 1.25
N LEU A 92 12.38 -16.33 1.57
CA LEU A 92 13.29 -16.77 2.63
C LEU A 92 12.77 -16.51 4.04
N VAL A 93 11.80 -15.62 4.19
CA VAL A 93 11.23 -15.23 5.50
C VAL A 93 9.76 -15.60 5.62
N ASP A 94 9.07 -15.70 4.49
CA ASP A 94 7.64 -15.95 4.43
C ASP A 94 7.31 -17.40 4.80
N GLY A 95 6.44 -17.60 5.78
CA GLY A 95 6.10 -18.89 6.33
C GLY A 95 7.11 -19.47 7.32
N VAL A 96 8.24 -18.80 7.59
CA VAL A 96 9.22 -19.22 8.59
C VAL A 96 8.66 -18.97 9.99
N GLY A 97 8.74 -19.99 10.86
CA GLY A 97 8.20 -19.88 12.22
C GLY A 97 6.69 -19.63 12.27
N HIS A 98 5.94 -20.06 11.24
CA HIS A 98 4.49 -19.85 11.11
C HIS A 98 4.07 -18.38 10.95
N VAL A 99 4.99 -17.50 10.50
CA VAL A 99 4.73 -16.08 10.24
C VAL A 99 4.70 -15.83 8.75
N PHE A 100 3.63 -15.21 8.28
CA PHE A 100 3.45 -14.82 6.88
C PHE A 100 3.41 -13.30 6.77
N TYR A 101 3.99 -12.76 5.71
CA TYR A 101 4.14 -11.32 5.55
C TYR A 101 3.38 -10.84 4.33
N CYS A 102 2.49 -9.87 4.53
CA CYS A 102 1.82 -9.18 3.43
C CYS A 102 1.92 -7.66 3.61
N GLY A 103 1.72 -6.95 2.50
CA GLY A 103 1.72 -5.49 2.48
C GLY A 103 2.13 -4.93 1.12
N SER A 104 1.71 -3.71 0.83
CA SER A 104 2.01 -3.02 -0.42
C SER A 104 3.51 -2.82 -0.68
N TYR A 105 4.33 -2.87 0.37
CA TYR A 105 5.79 -2.75 0.27
C TYR A 105 6.48 -3.94 -0.41
N TRP A 106 5.80 -5.07 -0.58
CA TRP A 106 6.27 -6.18 -1.40
C TRP A 106 6.14 -5.90 -2.91
N GLY A 107 5.22 -5.02 -3.30
CA GLY A 107 5.08 -4.46 -4.65
C GLY A 107 5.67 -3.05 -4.77
N TRP A 108 4.96 -2.15 -5.40
CA TRP A 108 5.35 -0.76 -5.65
C TRP A 108 4.71 0.23 -4.67
N GLY A 109 3.95 -0.26 -3.69
CA GLY A 109 3.30 0.54 -2.66
C GLY A 109 1.88 0.97 -2.99
N PHE A 110 1.26 0.43 -4.03
CA PHE A 110 -0.13 0.69 -4.38
C PHE A 110 -1.11 -0.18 -3.59
N HIS A 111 -2.37 0.21 -3.57
CA HIS A 111 -3.42 -0.54 -2.90
C HIS A 111 -3.55 -1.96 -3.46
N GLU A 112 -3.44 -2.12 -4.79
CA GLU A 112 -3.49 -3.41 -5.47
C GLU A 112 -2.34 -4.33 -5.06
N ASP A 113 -1.14 -3.78 -4.87
CA ASP A 113 -0.01 -4.57 -4.34
C ASP A 113 -0.30 -5.10 -2.94
N GLY A 114 -0.93 -4.27 -2.09
CA GLY A 114 -1.35 -4.67 -0.75
C GLY A 114 -2.40 -5.77 -0.77
N PHE A 115 -3.42 -5.63 -1.61
CA PHE A 115 -4.47 -6.62 -1.80
C PHE A 115 -3.90 -7.96 -2.31
N THR A 116 -3.15 -7.93 -3.40
CA THR A 116 -2.54 -9.12 -4.01
C THR A 116 -1.61 -9.84 -3.03
N SER A 117 -0.80 -9.09 -2.30
CA SER A 117 0.09 -9.64 -1.27
C SER A 117 -0.69 -10.29 -0.12
N GLY A 118 -1.82 -9.69 0.28
CA GLY A 118 -2.72 -10.24 1.29
C GLY A 118 -3.35 -11.55 0.84
N MET A 119 -3.85 -11.61 -0.40
CA MET A 119 -4.40 -12.83 -0.99
C MET A 119 -3.37 -13.95 -1.02
N SER A 120 -2.15 -13.68 -1.52
CA SER A 120 -1.08 -14.68 -1.58
C SER A 120 -0.69 -15.20 -0.19
N ALA A 121 -0.65 -14.34 0.82
CA ALA A 121 -0.38 -14.78 2.19
C ALA A 121 -1.52 -15.66 2.74
N ALA A 122 -2.78 -15.31 2.45
CA ALA A 122 -3.94 -16.10 2.86
C ALA A 122 -3.95 -17.50 2.21
N GLU A 123 -3.66 -17.58 0.91
CA GLU A 123 -3.53 -18.85 0.19
C GLU A 123 -2.47 -19.76 0.84
N LYS A 124 -1.28 -19.22 1.14
CA LYS A 124 -0.22 -19.97 1.82
C LYS A 124 -0.63 -20.47 3.21
N VAL A 125 -1.42 -19.69 3.95
CA VAL A 125 -1.96 -20.11 5.26
C VAL A 125 -2.97 -21.23 5.08
N ILE A 126 -3.88 -21.12 4.10
CA ILE A 126 -4.87 -22.16 3.79
C ILE A 126 -4.17 -23.45 3.40
N ASP A 127 -3.25 -23.40 2.45
CA ASP A 127 -2.50 -24.58 1.98
C ASP A 127 -1.76 -25.28 3.11
N ARG A 128 -1.22 -24.51 4.05
CA ARG A 128 -0.41 -25.06 5.13
C ARG A 128 -1.20 -25.63 6.30
N TYR A 129 -2.36 -25.05 6.64
CA TYR A 129 -3.07 -25.36 7.88
C TYR A 129 -4.49 -25.89 7.70
N ILE A 130 -5.11 -25.59 6.57
CA ILE A 130 -6.51 -25.99 6.32
C ILE A 130 -6.54 -27.12 5.29
N GLY A 131 -5.54 -27.20 4.42
CA GLY A 131 -5.51 -28.11 3.27
C GLY A 131 -6.29 -27.54 2.10
N THR A 132 -6.25 -28.27 0.99
CA THR A 132 -7.09 -27.95 -0.17
C THR A 132 -8.53 -28.40 0.12
N ASP A 133 -9.52 -27.89 -0.61
CA ASP A 133 -10.93 -28.34 -0.50
C ASP A 133 -11.06 -29.86 -0.58
N GLN A 134 -10.18 -30.53 -1.33
CA GLN A 134 -10.11 -31.98 -1.40
C GLN A 134 -9.68 -32.67 -0.10
N ASP A 135 -8.82 -32.02 0.71
CA ASP A 135 -8.41 -32.55 2.01
C ASP A 135 -9.51 -32.33 3.05
N ALA A 136 -10.24 -31.22 2.96
CA ALA A 136 -11.43 -30.96 3.78
C ALA A 136 -12.57 -31.95 3.45
N GLU A 137 -12.87 -32.19 2.17
CA GLU A 137 -13.85 -33.18 1.72
C GLU A 137 -13.45 -34.61 2.11
N ARG A 138 -12.16 -34.94 2.02
CA ARG A 138 -11.65 -36.26 2.47
C ARG A 138 -11.78 -36.41 3.99
N ALA A 139 -11.48 -35.37 4.75
CA ALA A 139 -11.62 -35.42 6.21
C ALA A 139 -13.09 -35.58 6.62
N GLU A 140 -14.01 -34.88 5.96
CA GLU A 140 -15.45 -35.00 6.18
C GLU A 140 -16.00 -36.35 5.79
N ALA A 141 -15.60 -36.90 4.62
CA ALA A 141 -15.97 -38.24 4.18
C ALA A 141 -15.45 -39.30 5.15
N THR A 142 -14.23 -39.17 5.68
CA THR A 142 -13.64 -40.09 6.67
C THR A 142 -14.40 -40.04 7.99
N LEU A 143 -14.80 -38.86 8.44
CA LEU A 143 -15.60 -38.66 9.66
C LEU A 143 -16.99 -39.28 9.52
N LEU A 144 -17.67 -39.06 8.42
CA LEU A 144 -18.99 -39.63 8.12
C LEU A 144 -18.93 -41.17 8.01
N GLY A 145 -17.89 -41.72 7.38
CA GLY A 145 -17.65 -43.16 7.30
C GLY A 145 -17.43 -43.81 8.68
N THR A 146 -16.67 -43.12 9.55
CA THR A 146 -16.40 -43.59 10.92
C THR A 146 -17.64 -43.53 11.81
N LEU A 147 -18.48 -42.52 11.66
CA LEU A 147 -19.74 -42.37 12.39
C LEU A 147 -20.76 -43.42 11.95
N SER A 148 -20.84 -43.73 10.65
CA SER A 148 -21.75 -44.76 10.10
C SER A 148 -21.39 -46.14 10.62
N GLN A 149 -20.10 -46.46 10.76
CA GLN A 149 -19.64 -47.75 11.30
C GLN A 149 -19.91 -47.89 12.82
N ARG A 150 -19.95 -46.81 13.56
CA ARG A 150 -20.24 -46.80 15.01
C ARG A 150 -21.72 -46.84 15.37
N LEU A 151 -22.59 -46.43 14.45
CA LEU A 151 -24.04 -46.38 14.67
C LEU A 151 -24.80 -47.58 14.03
N GLY A 152 -24.13 -48.41 13.24
CA GLY A 152 -24.68 -49.55 12.55
C GLY A 152 -24.31 -50.94 13.14
N GLY A 153 -23.75 -50.97 14.36
CA GLY A 153 -23.39 -52.19 15.11
C GLY A 153 -24.28 -52.31 16.40
#